data_a922cfad1ad2c644d3da380f9078f5a8
#
_entry.id   a922cfad1ad2c644d3da380f9078f5a8
#
_cell.length_a   1.000
_cell.length_b   1.000
_cell.length_c   1.000
_cell.angle_alpha   90.00
_cell.angle_beta   90.00
_cell.angle_gamma   90.00
#
_symmetry.space_group_name_H-M   'P 1'
#
loop_
_entity.id
_entity.type
_entity.pdbx_description
1 polymer ?
#
loop_
_entity_poly.entity_id
_entity_poly.type
_entity_poly.pdbx_seq_one_letter_code
_entity_poly.pdbx_strand_id
1 'polypeptide(L)'
;MSEIIETICGKLRGQKRDGYVLYRGVPYAEPPVGALRWRPPVKKAPWEGVLEADDWKNISVQPPNISEIYRREFYSDPAYERPMSEDCLYLHIWTPDR
;
A
#
# COMPACT_ATOMS: atom_id res chain seq x y z
N MET A 1 -15.72 -6.45 14.71
CA MET A 1 -14.69 -7.00 13.83
C MET A 1 -13.32 -6.76 14.42
N SER A 2 -12.44 -7.75 14.34
CA SER A 2 -11.05 -7.60 14.75
C SER A 2 -10.30 -6.76 13.72
N GLU A 3 -9.34 -5.96 14.20
CA GLU A 3 -8.44 -5.22 13.32
C GLU A 3 -7.42 -6.14 12.65
N ILE A 4 -7.23 -7.34 13.20
CA ILE A 4 -6.29 -8.33 12.68
C ILE A 4 -7.07 -9.34 11.86
N ILE A 5 -6.67 -9.52 10.61
CA ILE A 5 -7.24 -10.56 9.75
C ILE A 5 -6.13 -11.51 9.30
N GLU A 6 -6.51 -12.74 9.00
CA GLU A 6 -5.59 -13.74 8.49
C GLU A 6 -5.80 -13.91 6.99
N THR A 7 -4.71 -13.84 6.25
CA THR A 7 -4.72 -14.04 4.80
C THR A 7 -3.86 -15.24 4.45
N ILE A 8 -3.90 -15.66 3.19
CA ILE A 8 -3.07 -16.77 2.73
C ILE A 8 -1.58 -16.46 2.82
N CYS A 9 -1.21 -15.17 2.90
CA CYS A 9 0.18 -14.76 3.01
C CYS A 9 0.61 -14.46 4.44
N GLY A 10 -0.34 -14.25 5.35
CA GLY A 10 -0.04 -13.93 6.73
C GLY A 10 -1.10 -13.04 7.35
N LYS A 11 -0.85 -12.61 8.56
CA LYS A 11 -1.79 -11.76 9.29
C LYS A 11 -1.54 -10.29 9.00
N LEU A 12 -2.62 -9.53 8.91
CA LEU A 12 -2.58 -8.08 8.70
C LEU A 12 -3.28 -7.40 9.86
N ARG A 13 -2.70 -6.31 10.34
CA ARG A 13 -3.38 -5.41 11.28
C ARG A 13 -3.73 -4.12 10.57
N GLY A 14 -5.02 -3.79 10.55
CA GLY A 14 -5.50 -2.52 10.03
C GLY A 14 -5.71 -1.50 11.13
N GLN A 15 -6.20 -0.34 10.74
CA GLN A 15 -6.56 0.74 11.66
C GLN A 15 -8.07 0.84 11.74
N LYS A 16 -8.61 0.72 12.95
CA LYS A 16 -10.03 0.87 13.16
C LYS A 16 -10.41 2.35 13.07
N ARG A 17 -11.40 2.61 12.23
CA ARG A 17 -11.96 3.95 12.04
C ARG A 17 -13.44 3.91 12.38
N ASP A 18 -14.09 5.05 12.30
CA ASP A 18 -15.52 5.14 12.58
C ASP A 18 -16.30 4.43 11.46
N GLY A 19 -16.84 3.26 11.78
CA GLY A 19 -17.65 2.47 10.86
C GLY A 19 -16.88 1.59 9.90
N TYR A 20 -15.56 1.58 9.93
CA TYR A 20 -14.76 0.75 9.02
C TYR A 20 -13.38 0.46 9.57
N VAL A 21 -12.70 -0.49 8.95
CA VAL A 21 -11.28 -0.79 9.21
C VAL A 21 -10.50 -0.51 7.93
N LEU A 22 -9.39 0.17 8.06
CA LEU A 22 -8.56 0.58 6.93
C LEU A 22 -7.23 -0.15 6.97
N TYR A 23 -6.91 -0.83 5.86
CA TYR A 23 -5.61 -1.50 5.67
C TYR A 23 -4.87 -0.75 4.57
N ARG A 24 -3.72 -0.17 4.88
CA ARG A 24 -2.92 0.57 3.92
C ARG A 24 -1.55 -0.06 3.74
N GLY A 25 -1.12 -0.17 2.49
CA GLY A 25 0.18 -0.74 2.19
C GLY A 25 0.22 -2.26 2.30
N VAL A 26 -0.81 -2.93 1.77
CA VAL A 26 -0.88 -4.39 1.75
C VAL A 26 -0.13 -4.88 0.50
N PRO A 27 0.98 -5.60 0.66
CA PRO A 27 1.71 -6.12 -0.50
C PRO A 27 0.94 -7.27 -1.14
N TYR A 28 0.82 -7.26 -2.47
CA TYR A 28 0.08 -8.31 -3.17
C TYR A 28 0.96 -9.15 -4.11
N ALA A 29 2.22 -8.78 -4.25
CA ALA A 29 3.18 -9.53 -5.06
C ALA A 29 4.58 -9.22 -4.55
N GLU A 30 5.55 -10.02 -4.95
CA GLU A 30 6.95 -9.73 -4.63
C GLU A 30 7.37 -8.45 -5.34
N PRO A 31 8.24 -7.62 -4.72
CA PRO A 31 8.70 -6.40 -5.37
C PRO A 31 9.32 -6.70 -6.73
N PRO A 32 8.87 -6.02 -7.81
CA PRO A 32 9.39 -6.27 -9.16
C PRO A 32 10.70 -5.55 -9.40
N VAL A 33 11.69 -5.85 -8.57
CA VAL A 33 12.99 -5.18 -8.59
C VAL A 33 14.09 -6.17 -8.94
N GLY A 34 15.24 -5.67 -9.39
CA GLY A 34 16.38 -6.51 -9.71
C GLY A 34 16.01 -7.56 -10.76
N ALA A 35 16.20 -8.83 -10.44
CA ALA A 35 15.95 -9.94 -11.35
C ALA A 35 14.48 -10.08 -11.73
N LEU A 36 13.55 -9.52 -10.95
CA LEU A 36 12.12 -9.59 -11.23
C LEU A 36 11.60 -8.42 -12.06
N ARG A 37 12.46 -7.46 -12.37
CA ARG A 37 12.09 -6.32 -13.20
C ARG A 37 11.70 -6.79 -14.60
N TRP A 38 10.57 -6.28 -15.12
CA TRP A 38 10.03 -6.65 -16.43
C TRP A 38 9.57 -8.10 -16.53
N ARG A 39 9.49 -8.80 -15.42
CA ARG A 39 8.97 -10.17 -15.38
C ARG A 39 7.49 -10.17 -14.98
N PRO A 40 6.75 -11.25 -15.28
CA PRO A 40 5.40 -11.41 -14.76
C PRO A 40 5.39 -11.34 -13.22
N PRO A 41 4.30 -10.90 -12.61
CA PRO A 41 4.23 -10.82 -11.15
C PRO A 41 4.49 -12.17 -10.49
N VAL A 42 5.25 -12.13 -9.42
CA VAL A 42 5.55 -13.30 -8.60
C VAL A 42 4.70 -13.22 -7.33
N LYS A 43 4.07 -14.33 -6.97
CA LYS A 43 3.24 -14.37 -5.78
C LYS A 43 4.03 -13.93 -4.56
N LYS A 44 3.38 -13.14 -3.71
CA LYS A 44 3.99 -12.69 -2.47
C LYS A 44 4.26 -13.88 -1.57
N ALA A 45 5.50 -14.03 -1.11
CA ALA A 45 5.85 -15.06 -0.14
C ALA A 45 5.15 -14.79 1.19
N PRO A 46 4.71 -15.83 1.90
CA PRO A 46 4.12 -15.64 3.22
C PRO A 46 5.10 -14.98 4.19
N TRP A 47 4.57 -14.15 5.08
CA TRP A 47 5.35 -13.56 6.16
C TRP A 47 4.94 -14.13 7.50
N GLU A 48 5.82 -14.04 8.47
CA GLU A 48 5.55 -14.45 9.84
C GLU A 48 5.06 -13.26 10.66
N GLY A 49 4.23 -13.55 11.66
CA GLY A 49 3.71 -12.51 12.54
C GLY A 49 2.64 -11.67 11.90
N VAL A 50 2.46 -10.46 12.43
CA VAL A 50 1.43 -9.53 11.99
C VAL A 50 2.07 -8.38 11.25
N LEU A 51 1.67 -8.20 9.98
CA LEU A 51 2.11 -7.06 9.18
C LEU A 51 1.25 -5.85 9.54
N GLU A 52 1.89 -4.76 9.92
CA GLU A 52 1.19 -3.52 10.21
C GLU A 52 0.81 -2.82 8.90
N ALA A 53 -0.48 -2.83 8.58
CA ALA A 53 -1.03 -2.19 7.37
C ALA A 53 -1.56 -0.81 7.73
N ASP A 54 -0.68 0.08 8.14
CA ASP A 54 -1.02 1.34 8.80
C ASP A 54 -0.56 2.59 8.07
N ASP A 55 0.07 2.45 6.89
CA ASP A 55 0.54 3.62 6.16
C ASP A 55 0.64 3.33 4.67
N TRP A 56 0.59 4.40 3.90
CA TRP A 56 0.82 4.38 2.46
C TRP A 56 2.25 3.91 2.17
N LYS A 57 2.42 3.18 1.09
CA LYS A 57 3.74 2.78 0.63
C LYS A 57 4.14 3.61 -0.59
N ASN A 58 5.17 3.16 -1.30
CA ASN A 58 5.70 3.91 -2.44
C ASN A 58 4.72 3.98 -3.60
N ILE A 59 4.79 5.06 -4.35
CA ILE A 59 4.10 5.15 -5.65
C ILE A 59 5.02 4.65 -6.75
N SER A 60 4.42 4.30 -7.88
CA SER A 60 5.19 3.84 -9.04
C SER A 60 6.07 4.97 -9.58
N VAL A 61 7.17 4.57 -10.22
CA VAL A 61 8.07 5.54 -10.86
C VAL A 61 7.35 6.19 -12.04
N GLN A 62 7.31 7.51 -12.03
CA GLN A 62 6.58 8.30 -13.02
C GLN A 62 7.23 9.67 -13.12
N PRO A 63 7.00 10.40 -14.23
CA PRO A 63 7.53 11.75 -14.31
C PRO A 63 7.03 12.63 -13.17
N PRO A 64 7.92 13.38 -12.50
CA PRO A 64 7.56 14.18 -11.32
C PRO A 64 6.95 15.53 -11.69
N ASN A 65 6.26 15.62 -12.81
CA ASN A 65 5.82 16.91 -13.36
C ASN A 65 4.32 17.12 -13.24
N ILE A 66 3.76 16.82 -12.08
CA ILE A 66 2.41 17.32 -11.78
C ILE A 66 2.50 18.83 -11.76
N SER A 67 1.62 19.51 -12.52
CA SER A 67 1.62 20.97 -12.57
C SER A 67 1.48 21.53 -11.16
N GLU A 68 2.11 22.69 -10.93
CA GLU A 68 2.04 23.32 -9.63
C GLU A 68 0.60 23.68 -9.24
N ILE A 69 -0.22 24.05 -10.22
CA ILE A 69 -1.63 24.34 -9.97
C ILE A 69 -2.35 23.10 -9.46
N TYR A 70 -2.14 21.95 -10.12
CA TYR A 70 -2.75 20.70 -9.72
C TYR A 70 -2.33 20.28 -8.32
N ARG A 71 -1.04 20.40 -8.04
CA ARG A 71 -0.50 20.06 -6.72
C ARG A 71 -1.10 20.95 -5.64
N ARG A 72 -1.20 22.25 -5.90
CA ARG A 72 -1.75 23.22 -4.94
C ARG A 72 -3.22 22.97 -4.65
N GLU A 73 -4.01 22.64 -5.68
CA GLU A 73 -5.45 22.44 -5.53
C GLU A 73 -5.83 21.08 -4.95
N PHE A 74 -5.09 20.03 -5.29
CA PHE A 74 -5.48 18.66 -4.96
C PHE A 74 -4.50 17.94 -4.02
N TYR A 75 -3.24 18.34 -3.97
CA TYR A 75 -2.21 17.70 -3.18
C TYR A 75 -1.42 18.71 -2.36
N SER A 76 -2.14 19.62 -1.69
CA SER A 76 -1.48 20.64 -0.88
C SER A 76 -0.88 20.09 0.41
N ASP A 77 -1.36 18.96 0.88
CA ASP A 77 -0.82 18.30 2.07
C ASP A 77 0.40 17.48 1.70
N PRO A 78 1.59 17.77 2.28
CA PRO A 78 2.80 16.98 2.00
C PRO A 78 2.64 15.49 2.28
N ALA A 79 1.69 15.09 3.12
CA ALA A 79 1.44 13.68 3.41
C ALA A 79 0.99 12.90 2.18
N TYR A 80 0.50 13.56 1.14
CA TYR A 80 0.12 12.90 -0.11
C TYR A 80 1.30 12.71 -1.06
N GLU A 81 2.44 13.32 -0.77
CA GLU A 81 3.65 13.13 -1.56
C GLU A 81 4.41 11.94 -1.01
N ARG A 82 4.46 10.86 -1.78
CA ARG A 82 5.12 9.63 -1.36
C ARG A 82 6.35 9.38 -2.23
N PRO A 83 7.35 8.68 -1.70
CA PRO A 83 8.52 8.30 -2.49
C PRO A 83 8.13 7.44 -3.68
N MET A 84 8.85 7.57 -4.78
CA MET A 84 8.70 6.71 -5.95
C MET A 84 9.66 5.55 -5.84
N SER A 85 9.21 4.35 -6.22
CA SER A 85 10.06 3.18 -6.21
C SER A 85 9.46 2.11 -7.13
N GLU A 86 10.32 1.25 -7.66
CA GLU A 86 9.84 0.07 -8.36
C GLU A 86 9.15 -0.90 -7.40
N ASP A 87 9.46 -0.84 -6.12
CA ASP A 87 8.75 -1.56 -5.06
C ASP A 87 7.46 -0.80 -4.74
N CYS A 88 6.44 -1.00 -5.57
CA CYS A 88 5.19 -0.25 -5.49
C CYS A 88 3.93 -1.12 -5.62
N LEU A 89 4.06 -2.45 -5.47
CA LEU A 89 2.92 -3.35 -5.63
C LEU A 89 2.21 -3.54 -4.30
N TYR A 90 1.46 -2.51 -3.92
CA TYR A 90 0.68 -2.46 -2.68
C TYR A 90 -0.74 -2.02 -2.99
N LEU A 91 -1.68 -2.44 -2.15
CA LEU A 91 -3.07 -2.01 -2.27
C LEU A 91 -3.59 -1.56 -0.91
N HIS A 92 -4.74 -0.92 -0.93
CA HIS A 92 -5.40 -0.42 0.26
C HIS A 92 -6.82 -0.96 0.30
N ILE A 93 -7.30 -1.29 1.49
CA ILE A 93 -8.59 -1.92 1.67
C ILE A 93 -9.38 -1.16 2.72
N TRP A 94 -10.59 -0.75 2.37
CA TRP A 94 -11.56 -0.20 3.30
C TRP A 94 -12.65 -1.24 3.48
N THR A 95 -12.81 -1.77 4.68
CA THR A 95 -13.82 -2.79 4.94
C THR A 95 -14.78 -2.32 6.03
N PRO A 96 -16.10 -2.52 5.83
CA PRO A 96 -17.06 -2.13 6.86
C PRO A 96 -16.79 -2.84 8.18
N ASP A 97 -16.95 -2.12 9.26
CA ASP A 97 -16.87 -2.69 10.61
C ASP A 97 -18.24 -3.29 10.94
N ARG A 98 -18.26 -4.55 11.34
CA ARG A 98 -19.48 -5.30 11.63
C ARG A 98 -19.61 -5.66 13.09
#